data_4da9c09a9d007356afb4d72c51eb5994
#
_entry.id   4da9c09a9d007356afb4d72c51eb5994
#
_cell.length_a   1.000
_cell.length_b   1.000
_cell.length_c   1.000
_cell.angle_alpha   90.00
_cell.angle_beta   90.00
_cell.angle_gamma   90.00
#
_symmetry.space_group_name_H-M   'P 1'
#
loop_
_entity.id
_entity.type
_entity.pdbx_description
1 polymer ?
#
loop_
_entity_poly.entity_id
_entity_poly.type
_entity_poly.pdbx_seq_one_letter_code
_entity_poly.pdbx_strand_id
1 'polypeptide(L)'
;MKKKSLLIGMAALIFPMTMMGQYTIYPVPHTQTAGTGTVSFTNIVNVVCDNGIDEATRNRVKDIFAAHNVTVTFSDAASSTESNVYLGVNGANGQGNAMATQLGLSTDVLTKEGKFDRHILSLTDGGNGTAQLLVLGENTDATFFGLASLEQMLDNGTEGLATVTINDYADLKERGVIEGFYGKPYAGEVRQDLLRFMMRYKMNCYVYGPKSDYYHSGKWSEPYPTKLTDQQKKSGYVSQQDLKDFTSVAHDTKVSVVWAIHPGNSLMYSATAVNDIMKKFTSMYDLGFRQFAIFADDVAVPNDDATMQLTADRVGAIQKAIEAKWNTAGANPADTVKAIRFTPQIYCRGFAGSEDQFNRFFKALSTMPSNVTVYYTGGGVWSVPN
;
A
#
# COMPACT_ATOMS: atom_id res chain seq x y z
N MET A 1 70.91 38.19 -21.76
CA MET A 1 69.87 38.44 -20.74
C MET A 1 68.63 37.57 -21.08
N LYS A 2 68.44 36.47 -20.34
CA LYS A 2 67.26 35.56 -20.50
C LYS A 2 66.20 35.95 -19.49
N LYS A 3 65.04 36.40 -19.93
CA LYS A 3 63.87 36.65 -19.07
C LYS A 3 63.23 35.31 -18.68
N LYS A 4 63.20 34.99 -17.36
CA LYS A 4 62.42 33.88 -16.81
C LYS A 4 61.01 34.41 -16.52
N SER A 5 60.04 33.88 -17.26
CA SER A 5 58.61 34.08 -16.95
C SER A 5 58.22 33.11 -15.84
N LEU A 6 57.71 33.65 -14.75
CA LEU A 6 57.18 32.91 -13.61
C LEU A 6 55.70 32.69 -13.89
N LEU A 7 55.29 31.45 -14.21
CA LEU A 7 53.87 31.04 -14.27
C LEU A 7 53.41 30.74 -12.83
N ILE A 8 52.57 31.58 -12.29
CA ILE A 8 51.86 31.29 -11.03
C ILE A 8 50.62 30.45 -11.42
N GLY A 9 50.72 29.15 -11.15
CA GLY A 9 49.61 28.22 -11.28
C GLY A 9 48.61 28.47 -10.12
N MET A 10 47.45 29.02 -10.46
CA MET A 10 46.32 29.13 -9.54
C MET A 10 45.65 27.74 -9.42
N ALA A 11 46.04 26.97 -8.39
CA ALA A 11 45.35 25.74 -8.04
C ALA A 11 43.97 26.08 -7.54
N ALA A 12 42.95 25.86 -8.38
CA ALA A 12 41.57 25.87 -7.93
C ALA A 12 41.36 24.69 -6.96
N LEU A 13 41.26 24.97 -5.69
CA LEU A 13 40.80 24.02 -4.69
C LEU A 13 39.30 23.75 -4.99
N ILE A 14 39.07 22.65 -5.75
CA ILE A 14 37.74 22.08 -5.85
C ILE A 14 37.51 21.39 -4.50
N PHE A 15 36.86 22.13 -3.58
CA PHE A 15 36.22 21.48 -2.45
C PHE A 15 35.14 20.56 -3.00
N PRO A 16 35.11 19.28 -2.65
CA PRO A 16 33.94 18.47 -2.93
C PRO A 16 32.78 19.12 -2.17
N MET A 17 31.85 19.77 -2.88
CA MET A 17 30.55 20.04 -2.33
C MET A 17 29.94 18.66 -2.01
N THR A 18 30.15 18.20 -0.78
CA THR A 18 29.29 17.18 -0.22
C THR A 18 27.89 17.76 -0.36
N MET A 19 27.04 17.14 -1.17
CA MET A 19 25.60 17.43 -1.17
C MET A 19 25.06 17.07 0.22
N MET A 20 25.22 17.99 1.19
CA MET A 20 24.57 17.90 2.47
C MET A 20 23.07 18.08 2.21
N GLY A 21 22.27 17.05 2.52
CA GLY A 21 20.82 17.19 2.54
C GLY A 21 19.99 16.24 1.69
N GLN A 22 20.61 15.27 1.00
CA GLN A 22 19.83 14.25 0.32
C GLN A 22 19.79 12.96 1.15
N TYR A 23 18.58 12.58 1.60
CA TYR A 23 18.36 11.31 2.29
C TYR A 23 18.22 10.17 1.28
N THR A 24 18.69 8.98 1.67
CA THR A 24 18.43 7.76 0.92
C THR A 24 17.06 7.21 1.34
N ILE A 25 16.06 7.45 0.51
CA ILE A 25 14.66 7.07 0.75
C ILE A 25 14.19 6.19 -0.40
N TYR A 26 13.50 5.11 -0.10
CA TYR A 26 12.91 4.20 -1.07
C TYR A 26 11.39 4.05 -0.85
N PRO A 27 10.56 4.08 -1.92
CA PRO A 27 10.92 4.53 -3.27
C PRO A 27 11.51 5.94 -3.26
N VAL A 28 12.38 6.22 -4.24
CA VAL A 28 13.00 7.55 -4.36
C VAL A 28 11.91 8.61 -4.54
N PRO A 29 11.84 9.64 -3.67
CA PRO A 29 10.84 10.69 -3.79
C PRO A 29 10.98 11.46 -5.10
N HIS A 30 9.88 12.00 -5.61
CA HIS A 30 9.88 12.78 -6.84
C HIS A 30 10.75 14.02 -6.76
N THR A 31 10.77 14.69 -5.60
CA THR A 31 11.73 15.77 -5.33
C THR A 31 12.24 15.72 -3.90
N GLN A 32 13.53 16.03 -3.73
CA GLN A 32 14.14 16.36 -2.46
C GLN A 32 14.90 17.69 -2.64
N THR A 33 14.44 18.73 -1.98
CA THR A 33 15.10 20.05 -1.98
C THR A 33 15.80 20.24 -0.65
N ALA A 34 17.12 20.30 -0.68
CA ALA A 34 17.91 20.56 0.53
C ALA A 34 17.61 21.96 1.08
N GLY A 35 17.42 22.06 2.39
CA GLY A 35 17.41 23.31 3.11
C GLY A 35 18.80 23.72 3.57
N THR A 36 18.88 24.64 4.53
CA THR A 36 20.12 25.12 5.11
C THR A 36 20.26 24.67 6.55
N GLY A 37 21.41 24.08 6.90
CA GLY A 37 21.72 23.67 8.26
C GLY A 37 21.16 22.30 8.65
N THR A 38 21.33 21.99 9.93
CA THR A 38 20.89 20.73 10.54
C THR A 38 20.06 21.00 11.79
N VAL A 39 19.20 20.08 12.12
CA VAL A 39 18.31 20.12 13.29
C VAL A 39 18.35 18.79 14.04
N SER A 40 17.90 18.79 15.29
CA SER A 40 17.76 17.60 16.10
C SER A 40 16.37 17.54 16.73
N PHE A 41 15.81 16.34 16.83
CA PHE A 41 14.61 16.15 17.63
C PHE A 41 14.95 16.13 19.12
N THR A 42 14.12 16.76 19.91
CA THR A 42 14.19 16.69 21.38
C THR A 42 13.76 15.32 21.90
N ASN A 43 14.11 14.96 23.15
CA ASN A 43 13.71 13.70 23.77
C ASN A 43 12.18 13.54 23.91
N ILE A 44 11.45 14.63 23.81
CA ILE A 44 9.99 14.69 23.75
C ILE A 44 9.64 15.43 22.46
N VAL A 45 8.76 14.86 21.66
CA VAL A 45 8.23 15.47 20.44
C VAL A 45 6.76 15.77 20.65
N ASN A 46 6.37 17.01 20.39
CA ASN A 46 4.99 17.45 20.42
C ASN A 46 4.35 17.28 19.04
N VAL A 47 3.32 16.44 18.93
CA VAL A 47 2.59 16.18 17.68
C VAL A 47 1.28 16.93 17.66
N VAL A 48 1.11 17.78 16.66
CA VAL A 48 -0.12 18.53 16.39
C VAL A 48 -0.80 17.92 15.16
N CYS A 49 -2.02 17.43 15.33
CA CYS A 49 -2.76 16.76 14.27
C CYS A 49 -3.93 17.61 13.79
N ASP A 50 -4.08 17.75 12.48
CA ASP A 50 -5.29 18.29 11.87
C ASP A 50 -6.48 17.34 12.08
N ASN A 51 -7.69 17.90 12.01
CA ASN A 51 -8.90 17.10 11.92
C ASN A 51 -8.83 16.19 10.69
N GLY A 52 -9.22 14.93 10.86
CA GLY A 52 -9.16 13.92 9.80
C GLY A 52 -7.90 13.05 9.81
N ILE A 53 -6.90 13.35 10.66
CA ILE A 53 -5.79 12.42 10.93
C ILE A 53 -6.32 11.28 11.80
N ASP A 54 -6.30 10.06 11.24
CA ASP A 54 -6.79 8.86 11.89
C ASP A 54 -5.83 8.27 12.93
N GLU A 55 -6.33 7.30 13.69
CA GLU A 55 -5.58 6.67 14.76
C GLU A 55 -4.36 5.89 14.25
N ALA A 56 -4.46 5.20 13.11
CA ALA A 56 -3.34 4.47 12.53
C ALA A 56 -2.16 5.42 12.20
N THR A 57 -2.46 6.62 11.67
CA THR A 57 -1.45 7.65 11.40
C THR A 57 -0.82 8.20 12.68
N ARG A 58 -1.63 8.40 13.73
CA ARG A 58 -1.14 8.81 15.08
C ARG A 58 -0.25 7.75 15.71
N ASN A 59 -0.66 6.48 15.62
CA ASN A 59 0.14 5.38 16.16
C ASN A 59 1.45 5.22 15.40
N ARG A 60 1.43 5.35 14.08
CA ARG A 60 2.65 5.26 13.28
C ARG A 60 3.71 6.30 13.65
N VAL A 61 3.36 7.58 13.80
CA VAL A 61 4.34 8.59 14.20
C VAL A 61 4.90 8.31 15.59
N LYS A 62 4.07 7.82 16.51
CA LYS A 62 4.47 7.39 17.84
C LYS A 62 5.48 6.23 17.80
N ASP A 63 5.21 5.22 16.99
CA ASP A 63 6.09 4.06 16.84
C ASP A 63 7.44 4.42 16.22
N ILE A 64 7.44 5.30 15.20
CA ILE A 64 8.68 5.80 14.58
C ILE A 64 9.59 6.46 15.64
N PHE A 65 9.08 7.37 16.43
CA PHE A 65 9.88 8.05 17.45
C PHE A 65 10.24 7.14 18.63
N ALA A 66 9.34 6.22 19.01
CA ALA A 66 9.61 5.25 20.08
C ALA A 66 10.78 4.31 19.73
N ALA A 67 10.97 3.97 18.46
CA ALA A 67 12.12 3.19 17.99
C ALA A 67 13.48 3.90 18.25
N HIS A 68 13.45 5.21 18.46
CA HIS A 68 14.63 6.03 18.78
C HIS A 68 14.64 6.54 20.23
N ASN A 69 13.85 5.94 21.12
CA ASN A 69 13.70 6.34 22.53
C ASN A 69 13.22 7.80 22.72
N VAL A 70 12.48 8.34 21.74
CA VAL A 70 11.87 9.66 21.81
C VAL A 70 10.39 9.49 22.20
N THR A 71 9.95 10.26 23.19
CA THR A 71 8.57 10.26 23.67
C THR A 71 7.71 11.17 22.79
N VAL A 72 6.54 10.71 22.39
CA VAL A 72 5.55 11.51 21.65
C VAL A 72 4.44 11.97 22.58
N THR A 73 4.15 13.26 22.55
CA THR A 73 2.96 13.88 23.17
C THR A 73 2.07 14.45 22.07
N PHE A 74 0.75 14.41 22.27
CA PHE A 74 -0.21 15.04 21.35
C PHE A 74 -0.83 16.25 22.00
N SER A 75 -0.91 17.35 21.26
CA SER A 75 -1.55 18.58 21.71
C SER A 75 -2.22 19.33 20.56
N ASP A 76 -3.04 20.31 20.88
CA ASP A 76 -3.71 21.17 19.91
C ASP A 76 -2.85 22.35 19.44
N ALA A 77 -1.71 22.60 20.09
CA ALA A 77 -0.83 23.74 19.81
C ALA A 77 0.66 23.34 19.83
N ALA A 78 1.47 24.14 19.16
CA ALA A 78 2.92 23.98 19.16
C ALA A 78 3.51 24.16 20.56
N SER A 79 4.51 23.36 20.91
CA SER A 79 5.36 23.53 22.05
C SER A 79 6.43 24.62 21.77
N SER A 80 6.75 25.44 22.77
CA SER A 80 7.84 26.42 22.68
C SER A 80 9.21 25.85 23.07
N THR A 81 9.26 24.63 23.62
CA THR A 81 10.47 24.00 24.16
C THR A 81 10.85 22.70 23.53
N GLU A 82 9.90 22.07 22.84
CA GLU A 82 10.06 20.74 22.25
C GLU A 82 10.02 20.82 20.73
N SER A 83 10.54 19.80 20.06
CA SER A 83 10.35 19.62 18.62
C SER A 83 8.87 19.46 18.30
N ASN A 84 8.42 20.08 17.23
CA ASN A 84 7.03 20.01 16.79
C ASN A 84 6.90 19.18 15.51
N VAL A 85 5.93 18.29 15.49
CA VAL A 85 5.52 17.52 14.29
C VAL A 85 4.07 17.86 13.96
N TYR A 86 3.85 18.39 12.78
CA TYR A 86 2.52 18.71 12.27
C TYR A 86 2.09 17.62 11.30
N LEU A 87 1.01 16.93 11.63
CA LEU A 87 0.36 15.96 10.74
C LEU A 87 -0.91 16.58 10.16
N GLY A 88 -0.89 16.87 8.86
CA GLY A 88 -1.93 17.63 8.21
C GLY A 88 -2.63 16.89 7.07
N VAL A 89 -3.86 17.32 6.82
CA VAL A 89 -4.64 16.97 5.64
C VAL A 89 -4.90 18.25 4.83
N ASN A 90 -4.58 18.21 3.55
CA ASN A 90 -4.76 19.37 2.66
C ASN A 90 -6.23 19.82 2.62
N GLY A 91 -6.46 21.11 2.82
CA GLY A 91 -7.81 21.69 2.83
C GLY A 91 -8.60 21.52 4.14
N ALA A 92 -8.01 20.90 5.18
CA ALA A 92 -8.65 20.77 6.50
C ALA A 92 -8.66 22.10 7.31
N ASN A 93 -8.00 23.15 6.80
CA ASN A 93 -7.84 24.45 7.48
C ASN A 93 -7.23 24.34 8.89
N GLY A 94 -6.40 23.31 9.10
CA GLY A 94 -5.73 23.02 10.36
C GLY A 94 -4.32 23.60 10.45
N GLN A 95 -3.60 23.19 11.51
CA GLN A 95 -2.24 23.62 11.79
C GLN A 95 -1.24 23.18 10.72
N GLY A 96 -1.45 22.01 10.08
CA GLY A 96 -0.62 21.54 8.97
C GLY A 96 -0.69 22.45 7.76
N ASN A 97 -1.89 22.91 7.37
CA ASN A 97 -2.07 23.88 6.27
C ASN A 97 -1.49 25.26 6.64
N ALA A 98 -1.67 25.71 7.88
CA ALA A 98 -1.10 26.95 8.35
C ALA A 98 0.44 26.91 8.30
N MET A 99 1.03 25.79 8.72
CA MET A 99 2.48 25.58 8.68
C MET A 99 3.01 25.56 7.24
N ALA A 100 2.33 24.88 6.31
CA ALA A 100 2.71 24.91 4.90
C ALA A 100 2.74 26.34 4.33
N THR A 101 1.74 27.16 4.69
CA THR A 101 1.66 28.57 4.30
C THR A 101 2.80 29.39 4.94
N GLN A 102 3.07 29.20 6.23
CA GLN A 102 4.16 29.87 6.94
C GLN A 102 5.53 29.57 6.33
N LEU A 103 5.75 28.33 5.90
CA LEU A 103 6.98 27.88 5.23
C LEU A 103 7.04 28.27 3.74
N GLY A 104 5.99 28.88 3.18
CA GLY A 104 5.91 29.25 1.77
C GLY A 104 5.94 28.04 0.81
N LEU A 105 5.43 26.88 1.23
CA LEU A 105 5.44 25.65 0.44
C LEU A 105 4.34 25.70 -0.61
N SER A 106 4.67 25.33 -1.87
CA SER A 106 3.65 25.04 -2.87
C SER A 106 2.93 23.73 -2.53
N THR A 107 1.60 23.75 -2.60
CA THR A 107 0.73 22.57 -2.41
C THR A 107 0.29 21.93 -3.73
N ASP A 108 0.86 22.32 -4.86
CA ASP A 108 0.49 21.82 -6.20
C ASP A 108 0.61 20.31 -6.32
N VAL A 109 1.61 19.71 -5.65
CA VAL A 109 1.79 18.27 -5.63
C VAL A 109 0.56 17.54 -5.06
N LEU A 110 -0.14 18.14 -4.08
CA LEU A 110 -1.28 17.53 -3.39
C LEU A 110 -2.55 17.47 -4.24
N THR A 111 -2.60 18.20 -5.36
CA THR A 111 -3.73 18.24 -6.30
C THR A 111 -3.39 17.64 -7.67
N LYS A 112 -2.18 17.08 -7.82
CA LYS A 112 -1.70 16.57 -9.11
C LYS A 112 -2.58 15.44 -9.63
N GLU A 113 -3.20 15.64 -10.78
CA GLU A 113 -4.15 14.71 -11.38
C GLU A 113 -3.49 13.37 -11.74
N GLY A 114 -4.23 12.27 -11.58
CA GLY A 114 -3.77 10.91 -11.89
C GLY A 114 -2.66 10.38 -10.98
N LYS A 115 -2.36 11.08 -9.86
CA LYS A 115 -1.40 10.64 -8.84
C LYS A 115 -2.09 10.32 -7.53
N PHE A 116 -1.46 9.48 -6.70
CA PHE A 116 -2.02 8.90 -5.50
C PHE A 116 -1.09 9.11 -4.32
N ASP A 117 -1.64 9.07 -3.10
CA ASP A 117 -0.87 9.18 -1.85
C ASP A 117 0.06 10.42 -1.83
N ARG A 118 -0.43 11.52 -2.40
CA ARG A 118 0.30 12.78 -2.60
C ARG A 118 0.58 13.46 -1.28
N HIS A 119 1.84 13.75 -1.00
CA HIS A 119 2.25 14.37 0.26
C HIS A 119 3.47 15.27 0.15
N ILE A 120 3.59 16.15 1.11
CA ILE A 120 4.75 16.99 1.37
C ILE A 120 5.29 16.60 2.73
N LEU A 121 6.62 16.44 2.83
CA LEU A 121 7.34 16.38 4.09
C LEU A 121 8.33 17.53 4.10
N SER A 122 8.33 18.36 5.15
CA SER A 122 9.30 19.45 5.30
C SER A 122 9.89 19.43 6.71
N LEU A 123 11.20 19.22 6.78
CA LEU A 123 11.98 19.30 8.02
C LEU A 123 12.77 20.61 8.03
N THR A 124 12.49 21.45 8.99
CA THR A 124 13.06 22.80 9.13
C THR A 124 13.56 23.08 10.54
N ASP A 125 14.30 24.17 10.73
CA ASP A 125 14.66 24.66 12.05
C ASP A 125 13.46 25.40 12.67
N GLY A 126 12.98 24.88 13.79
CA GLY A 126 11.94 25.48 14.62
C GLY A 126 12.49 26.57 15.58
N GLY A 127 13.80 26.77 15.58
CA GLY A 127 14.53 27.68 16.42
C GLY A 127 15.62 26.98 17.24
N ASN A 128 16.79 27.54 17.27
CA ASN A 128 17.97 27.05 18.02
C ASN A 128 18.38 25.58 17.64
N GLY A 129 18.19 25.18 16.39
CA GLY A 129 18.50 23.83 15.93
C GLY A 129 17.49 22.77 16.36
N THR A 130 16.35 23.15 16.90
CA THR A 130 15.23 22.24 17.24
C THR A 130 14.43 21.86 15.99
N ALA A 131 14.19 20.57 15.80
CA ALA A 131 13.47 20.11 14.62
C ALA A 131 12.00 20.57 14.61
N GLN A 132 11.54 21.07 13.48
CA GLN A 132 10.16 21.30 13.15
C GLN A 132 9.82 20.54 11.88
N LEU A 133 8.88 19.59 11.96
CA LEU A 133 8.49 18.72 10.88
C LEU A 133 7.04 18.97 10.49
N LEU A 134 6.80 19.08 9.19
CA LEU A 134 5.47 19.00 8.59
C LEU A 134 5.35 17.75 7.74
N VAL A 135 4.27 16.99 7.90
CA VAL A 135 3.82 15.97 6.94
C VAL A 135 2.38 16.29 6.54
N LEU A 136 2.19 16.76 5.33
CA LEU A 136 0.90 17.20 4.80
C LEU A 136 0.50 16.30 3.61
N GLY A 137 -0.57 15.54 3.75
CA GLY A 137 -1.09 14.67 2.72
C GLY A 137 -2.37 15.21 2.08
N GLU A 138 -2.72 14.73 0.90
CA GLU A 138 -4.04 14.97 0.29
C GLU A 138 -5.20 14.41 1.14
N ASN A 139 -4.92 13.42 1.95
CA ASN A 139 -5.79 12.78 2.93
C ASN A 139 -4.91 12.12 4.02
N THR A 140 -5.55 11.51 5.04
CA THR A 140 -4.82 10.85 6.14
C THR A 140 -3.95 9.68 5.68
N ASP A 141 -4.34 8.94 4.64
CA ASP A 141 -3.53 7.83 4.09
C ASP A 141 -2.24 8.36 3.44
N ALA A 142 -2.33 9.46 2.70
CA ALA A 142 -1.17 10.12 2.12
C ALA A 142 -0.21 10.65 3.20
N THR A 143 -0.74 11.23 4.29
CA THR A 143 0.07 11.63 5.46
C THR A 143 0.75 10.42 6.10
N PHE A 144 0.02 9.30 6.23
CA PHE A 144 0.56 8.03 6.72
C PHE A 144 1.74 7.53 5.86
N PHE A 145 1.60 7.58 4.51
CA PHE A 145 2.70 7.19 3.61
C PHE A 145 3.84 8.21 3.59
N GLY A 146 3.57 9.49 3.87
CA GLY A 146 4.62 10.50 4.09
C GLY A 146 5.51 10.18 5.28
N LEU A 147 4.95 9.58 6.34
CA LEU A 147 5.71 9.11 7.50
C LEU A 147 6.72 7.99 7.17
N ALA A 148 6.56 7.26 6.04
CA ALA A 148 7.57 6.31 5.59
C ALA A 148 8.89 6.99 5.19
N SER A 149 8.81 8.21 4.68
CA SER A 149 10.01 9.00 4.40
C SER A 149 10.68 9.44 5.70
N LEU A 150 9.92 9.92 6.69
CA LEU A 150 10.45 10.23 8.02
C LEU A 150 11.15 9.02 8.65
N GLU A 151 10.50 7.87 8.67
CA GLU A 151 11.04 6.63 9.23
C GLU A 151 12.43 6.30 8.65
N GLN A 152 12.59 6.42 7.33
CA GLN A 152 13.86 6.17 6.66
C GLN A 152 14.89 7.31 6.87
N MET A 153 14.45 8.56 7.02
CA MET A 153 15.33 9.67 7.37
C MET A 153 15.96 9.48 8.75
N LEU A 154 15.25 8.84 9.67
CA LEU A 154 15.71 8.58 11.04
C LEU A 154 16.56 7.33 11.20
N ASP A 155 16.84 6.56 10.14
CA ASP A 155 17.66 5.32 10.23
C ASP A 155 19.02 5.53 10.92
N ASN A 156 19.58 6.73 10.82
CA ASN A 156 20.84 7.10 11.47
C ASN A 156 20.66 7.90 12.79
N GLY A 157 19.45 7.97 13.32
CA GLY A 157 19.12 8.66 14.56
C GLY A 157 18.33 9.95 14.35
N THR A 158 18.14 10.68 15.44
CA THR A 158 17.29 11.88 15.51
C THR A 158 18.07 13.19 15.63
N GLU A 159 19.39 13.14 15.58
CA GLU A 159 20.30 14.28 15.76
C GLU A 159 21.02 14.64 14.46
N GLY A 160 21.32 15.92 14.29
CA GLY A 160 22.12 16.41 13.15
C GLY A 160 21.48 16.19 11.79
N LEU A 161 20.17 16.14 11.73
CA LEU A 161 19.40 15.90 10.51
C LEU A 161 19.45 17.11 9.59
N ALA A 162 19.83 16.91 8.33
CA ALA A 162 19.81 17.96 7.33
C ALA A 162 18.38 18.42 7.06
N THR A 163 18.15 19.73 7.02
CA THR A 163 16.83 20.27 6.65
C THR A 163 16.51 19.96 5.19
N VAL A 164 15.25 19.63 4.91
CA VAL A 164 14.82 19.16 3.58
C VAL A 164 13.34 19.39 3.36
N THR A 165 12.94 19.63 2.11
CA THR A 165 11.55 19.54 1.68
C THR A 165 11.43 18.46 0.62
N ILE A 166 10.51 17.53 0.83
CA ILE A 166 10.20 16.39 -0.04
C ILE A 166 8.78 16.58 -0.57
N ASN A 167 8.62 16.51 -1.90
CA ASN A 167 7.32 16.36 -2.53
C ASN A 167 7.25 14.98 -3.18
N ASP A 168 6.23 14.23 -2.83
CA ASP A 168 6.12 12.84 -3.30
C ASP A 168 4.68 12.41 -3.56
N TYR A 169 4.54 11.38 -4.39
CA TYR A 169 3.29 10.75 -4.75
C TYR A 169 3.56 9.37 -5.35
N ALA A 170 2.52 8.57 -5.48
CA ALA A 170 2.59 7.32 -6.21
C ALA A 170 2.01 7.47 -7.63
N ASP A 171 2.71 6.91 -8.62
CA ASP A 171 2.23 6.84 -10.01
C ASP A 171 1.13 5.79 -10.19
N LEU A 172 1.14 4.75 -9.36
CA LEU A 172 0.18 3.66 -9.38
C LEU A 172 -0.66 3.68 -8.10
N LYS A 173 -1.98 3.53 -8.27
CA LYS A 173 -2.93 3.46 -7.15
C LYS A 173 -2.64 2.27 -6.23
N GLU A 174 -2.26 1.13 -6.79
CA GLU A 174 -1.99 -0.10 -6.06
C GLU A 174 -0.57 -0.57 -6.33
N ARG A 175 0.13 -0.88 -5.26
CA ARG A 175 1.53 -1.29 -5.24
C ARG A 175 1.68 -2.39 -4.21
N GLY A 176 2.15 -3.55 -4.61
CA GLY A 176 2.23 -4.63 -3.63
C GLY A 176 2.62 -5.97 -4.20
N VAL A 177 2.20 -7.01 -3.51
CA VAL A 177 2.59 -8.39 -3.81
C VAL A 177 1.37 -9.30 -3.90
N ILE A 178 1.53 -10.40 -4.65
CA ILE A 178 0.59 -11.50 -4.70
C ILE A 178 1.30 -12.74 -4.14
N GLU A 179 0.78 -13.29 -3.02
CA GLU A 179 1.17 -14.60 -2.52
C GLU A 179 0.39 -15.67 -3.30
N GLY A 180 0.83 -15.95 -4.54
CA GLY A 180 0.11 -16.82 -5.49
C GLY A 180 0.90 -18.05 -5.92
N PHE A 181 1.96 -18.42 -5.21
CA PHE A 181 2.87 -19.49 -5.57
C PHE A 181 2.38 -20.87 -5.10
N TYR A 182 2.95 -21.92 -5.71
CA TYR A 182 2.86 -23.30 -5.23
C TYR A 182 3.92 -23.56 -4.15
N GLY A 183 3.61 -24.45 -3.22
CA GLY A 183 4.48 -24.80 -2.10
C GLY A 183 3.90 -24.34 -0.78
N LYS A 184 4.66 -24.51 0.30
CA LYS A 184 4.20 -24.18 1.65
C LYS A 184 3.90 -22.68 1.75
N PRO A 185 2.68 -22.28 2.15
CA PRO A 185 2.34 -20.88 2.37
C PRO A 185 3.26 -20.23 3.43
N TYR A 186 3.42 -18.92 3.39
CA TYR A 186 4.16 -18.21 4.44
C TYR A 186 3.57 -18.46 5.81
N ALA A 187 4.41 -18.44 6.85
CA ALA A 187 3.94 -18.43 8.23
C ALA A 187 3.23 -17.10 8.56
N GLY A 188 2.37 -17.11 9.57
CA GLY A 188 1.60 -15.93 9.97
C GLY A 188 2.48 -14.73 10.30
N GLU A 189 3.54 -14.95 11.10
CA GLU A 189 4.52 -13.92 11.45
C GLU A 189 5.24 -13.34 10.23
N VAL A 190 5.61 -14.16 9.24
CA VAL A 190 6.28 -13.71 8.01
C VAL A 190 5.35 -12.79 7.20
N ARG A 191 4.04 -13.09 7.14
CA ARG A 191 3.07 -12.19 6.49
C ARG A 191 2.95 -10.87 7.22
N GLN A 192 2.90 -10.88 8.55
CA GLN A 192 2.84 -9.66 9.36
C GLN A 192 4.09 -8.80 9.16
N ASP A 193 5.28 -9.40 9.13
CA ASP A 193 6.53 -8.69 8.87
C ASP A 193 6.58 -8.13 7.44
N LEU A 194 6.03 -8.87 6.47
CA LEU A 194 5.91 -8.38 5.10
C LEU A 194 4.95 -7.18 5.01
N LEU A 195 3.86 -7.15 5.78
CA LEU A 195 2.99 -5.95 5.83
C LEU A 195 3.74 -4.74 6.41
N ARG A 196 4.53 -4.91 7.47
CA ARG A 196 5.36 -3.84 8.04
C ARG A 196 6.43 -3.36 7.05
N PHE A 197 7.07 -4.30 6.33
CA PHE A 197 7.98 -3.97 5.24
C PHE A 197 7.26 -3.15 4.15
N MET A 198 6.08 -3.58 3.73
CA MET A 198 5.28 -2.88 2.72
C MET A 198 4.91 -1.47 3.18
N MET A 199 4.51 -1.28 4.42
CA MET A 199 4.25 0.02 5.02
C MET A 199 5.48 0.95 4.94
N ARG A 200 6.66 0.44 5.30
CA ARG A 200 7.92 1.20 5.26
C ARG A 200 8.29 1.66 3.85
N TYR A 201 7.96 0.86 2.83
CA TYR A 201 8.28 1.13 1.43
C TYR A 201 7.08 1.60 0.60
N LYS A 202 6.06 2.16 1.25
CA LYS A 202 4.88 2.79 0.61
C LYS A 202 4.10 1.84 -0.32
N MET A 203 4.14 0.52 -0.06
CA MET A 203 3.28 -0.45 -0.71
C MET A 203 1.96 -0.58 0.06
N ASN A 204 0.85 -0.83 -0.66
CA ASN A 204 -0.49 -0.72 -0.09
C ASN A 204 -1.46 -1.85 -0.46
N CYS A 205 -0.98 -2.91 -1.12
CA CYS A 205 -1.85 -4.02 -1.55
C CYS A 205 -1.17 -5.38 -1.40
N TYR A 206 -1.75 -6.29 -0.63
CA TYR A 206 -1.33 -7.67 -0.49
C TYR A 206 -2.45 -8.60 -0.96
N VAL A 207 -2.22 -9.40 -1.98
CA VAL A 207 -3.18 -10.39 -2.45
C VAL A 207 -2.80 -11.76 -1.89
N TYR A 208 -3.67 -12.32 -1.06
CA TYR A 208 -3.52 -13.63 -0.44
C TYR A 208 -4.21 -14.69 -1.31
N GLY A 209 -3.45 -15.56 -1.93
CA GLY A 209 -3.97 -16.64 -2.76
C GLY A 209 -2.93 -17.75 -2.99
N PRO A 210 -2.21 -18.25 -1.94
CA PRO A 210 -1.22 -19.30 -2.12
C PRO A 210 -1.88 -20.60 -2.59
N LYS A 211 -1.45 -21.10 -3.75
CA LYS A 211 -2.06 -22.27 -4.44
C LYS A 211 -2.10 -23.54 -3.58
N SER A 212 -1.17 -23.67 -2.63
CA SER A 212 -1.12 -24.80 -1.71
C SER A 212 -1.82 -24.56 -0.35
N ASP A 213 -2.47 -23.40 -0.18
CA ASP A 213 -3.42 -23.26 0.92
C ASP A 213 -4.67 -24.07 0.62
N TYR A 214 -4.90 -25.04 1.45
CA TYR A 214 -5.96 -26.04 1.28
C TYR A 214 -7.37 -25.41 1.24
N TYR A 215 -7.59 -24.32 1.99
CA TYR A 215 -8.88 -23.62 2.11
C TYR A 215 -9.06 -22.47 1.14
N HIS A 216 -8.02 -22.13 0.39
CA HIS A 216 -8.07 -21.23 -0.75
C HIS A 216 -8.46 -22.01 -2.04
N SER A 217 -8.00 -23.26 -2.20
CA SER A 217 -8.10 -24.07 -3.41
C SER A 217 -8.82 -25.40 -3.19
N GLY A 218 -8.13 -26.44 -2.77
CA GLY A 218 -8.64 -27.83 -2.75
C GLY A 218 -9.94 -28.05 -1.95
N LYS A 219 -10.09 -27.32 -0.83
CA LYS A 219 -11.30 -27.29 0.01
C LYS A 219 -11.82 -25.86 0.17
N TRP A 220 -11.83 -25.10 -0.91
CA TRP A 220 -12.18 -23.70 -0.89
C TRP A 220 -13.57 -23.41 -0.28
N SER A 221 -14.51 -24.33 -0.37
CA SER A 221 -15.86 -24.20 0.20
C SER A 221 -15.93 -24.46 1.72
N GLU A 222 -14.88 -25.08 2.30
CA GLU A 222 -14.83 -25.36 3.74
C GLU A 222 -14.30 -24.12 4.52
N PRO A 223 -14.73 -23.92 5.78
CA PRO A 223 -14.17 -22.89 6.66
C PRO A 223 -12.71 -23.21 7.05
N TYR A 224 -11.91 -22.17 7.30
CA TYR A 224 -10.62 -22.36 7.93
C TYR A 224 -10.77 -22.95 9.35
N PRO A 225 -9.85 -23.80 9.79
CA PRO A 225 -9.89 -24.37 11.14
C PRO A 225 -9.63 -23.30 12.22
N THR A 226 -10.29 -23.43 13.34
CA THR A 226 -10.05 -22.56 14.52
C THR A 226 -8.74 -22.91 15.22
N LYS A 227 -8.35 -24.17 15.19
CA LYS A 227 -7.08 -24.69 15.76
C LYS A 227 -6.42 -25.65 14.77
N LEU A 228 -5.10 -25.60 14.72
CA LEU A 228 -4.29 -26.50 13.91
C LEU A 228 -3.68 -27.58 14.79
N THR A 229 -3.66 -28.80 14.31
CA THR A 229 -2.81 -29.86 14.86
C THR A 229 -1.34 -29.56 14.53
N ASP A 230 -0.41 -30.19 15.27
CA ASP A 230 1.02 -29.99 15.00
C ASP A 230 1.42 -30.45 13.58
N GLN A 231 0.78 -31.50 13.09
CA GLN A 231 0.98 -31.95 11.70
C GLN A 231 0.51 -30.91 10.69
N GLN A 232 -0.65 -30.27 10.91
CA GLN A 232 -1.16 -29.21 10.04
C GLN A 232 -0.24 -27.99 10.04
N LYS A 233 0.25 -27.56 11.22
CA LYS A 233 1.25 -26.48 11.33
C LYS A 233 2.51 -26.79 10.54
N LYS A 234 3.07 -28.00 10.69
CA LYS A 234 4.24 -28.44 9.93
C LYS A 234 3.99 -28.43 8.42
N SER A 235 2.79 -28.75 7.98
CA SER A 235 2.37 -28.74 6.58
C SER A 235 2.03 -27.34 6.04
N GLY A 236 2.08 -26.29 6.87
CA GLY A 236 1.81 -24.92 6.46
C GLY A 236 0.32 -24.58 6.31
N TYR A 237 -0.56 -25.31 6.99
CA TYR A 237 -1.96 -24.93 7.08
C TYR A 237 -2.10 -23.60 7.82
N VAL A 238 -3.15 -22.86 7.48
CA VAL A 238 -3.48 -21.56 8.06
C VAL A 238 -4.76 -21.69 8.88
N SER A 239 -4.80 -21.09 10.07
CA SER A 239 -5.97 -21.05 10.93
C SER A 239 -6.76 -19.75 10.81
N GLN A 240 -7.97 -19.72 11.37
CA GLN A 240 -8.73 -18.48 11.49
C GLN A 240 -7.98 -17.42 12.30
N GLN A 241 -7.23 -17.81 13.33
CA GLN A 241 -6.46 -16.86 14.13
C GLN A 241 -5.32 -16.23 13.33
N ASP A 242 -4.58 -17.02 12.54
CA ASP A 242 -3.53 -16.50 11.67
C ASP A 242 -4.07 -15.43 10.67
N LEU A 243 -5.30 -15.66 10.17
CA LEU A 243 -5.94 -14.71 9.25
C LEU A 243 -6.47 -13.45 9.96
N LYS A 244 -6.99 -13.56 11.18
CA LYS A 244 -7.38 -12.41 12.01
C LYS A 244 -6.18 -11.55 12.37
N ASP A 245 -5.08 -12.18 12.80
CA ASP A 245 -3.84 -11.46 13.12
C ASP A 245 -3.29 -10.74 11.87
N PHE A 246 -3.36 -11.41 10.72
CA PHE A 246 -2.96 -10.83 9.44
C PHE A 246 -3.80 -9.60 9.07
N THR A 247 -5.13 -9.68 9.18
CA THR A 247 -6.02 -8.55 8.87
C THR A 247 -5.91 -7.41 9.87
N SER A 248 -5.62 -7.71 11.15
CA SER A 248 -5.35 -6.69 12.17
C SER A 248 -4.10 -5.89 11.84
N VAL A 249 -2.98 -6.56 11.55
CA VAL A 249 -1.73 -5.86 11.15
C VAL A 249 -1.92 -5.12 9.83
N ALA A 250 -2.71 -5.66 8.90
CA ALA A 250 -3.02 -4.98 7.64
C ALA A 250 -3.75 -3.65 7.87
N HIS A 251 -4.68 -3.59 8.82
CA HIS A 251 -5.35 -2.37 9.23
C HIS A 251 -4.35 -1.34 9.78
N ASP A 252 -3.46 -1.74 10.70
CA ASP A 252 -2.50 -0.86 11.34
C ASP A 252 -1.44 -0.34 10.36
N THR A 253 -1.09 -1.14 9.36
CA THR A 253 -0.11 -0.80 8.31
C THR A 253 -0.72 -0.12 7.09
N LYS A 254 -2.04 0.06 7.05
CA LYS A 254 -2.81 0.56 5.88
C LYS A 254 -2.51 -0.20 4.58
N VAL A 255 -2.13 -1.46 4.67
CA VAL A 255 -2.01 -2.36 3.53
C VAL A 255 -3.35 -3.06 3.30
N SER A 256 -3.98 -2.80 2.16
CA SER A 256 -5.22 -3.48 1.79
C SER A 256 -4.95 -4.96 1.52
N VAL A 257 -5.55 -5.85 2.30
CA VAL A 257 -5.43 -7.29 2.08
C VAL A 257 -6.61 -7.80 1.28
N VAL A 258 -6.31 -8.50 0.19
CA VAL A 258 -7.29 -9.11 -0.71
C VAL A 258 -7.24 -10.62 -0.50
N TRP A 259 -8.34 -11.23 -0.05
CA TRP A 259 -8.40 -12.69 0.02
C TRP A 259 -8.91 -13.26 -1.30
N ALA A 260 -8.10 -14.10 -1.94
CA ALA A 260 -8.47 -14.75 -3.19
C ALA A 260 -9.07 -16.14 -2.95
N ILE A 261 -10.01 -16.54 -3.82
CA ILE A 261 -10.54 -17.90 -3.91
C ILE A 261 -10.12 -18.52 -5.22
N HIS A 262 -9.73 -19.80 -5.21
CA HIS A 262 -9.49 -20.59 -6.41
C HIS A 262 -10.54 -21.70 -6.51
N PRO A 263 -11.71 -21.43 -7.10
CA PRO A 263 -12.83 -22.36 -7.12
C PRO A 263 -12.68 -23.49 -8.17
N GLY A 264 -11.52 -23.58 -8.83
CA GLY A 264 -11.28 -24.50 -9.91
C GLY A 264 -12.31 -24.32 -11.03
N ASN A 265 -12.74 -25.41 -11.62
CA ASN A 265 -13.76 -25.38 -12.68
C ASN A 265 -15.18 -25.09 -12.17
N SER A 266 -15.41 -24.99 -10.84
CA SER A 266 -16.75 -24.75 -10.29
C SER A 266 -17.36 -23.43 -10.76
N LEU A 267 -16.53 -22.40 -11.00
CA LEU A 267 -17.00 -21.12 -11.53
C LEU A 267 -17.73 -21.29 -12.88
N MET A 268 -17.28 -22.20 -13.72
CA MET A 268 -17.89 -22.44 -15.04
C MET A 268 -19.04 -23.45 -14.98
N TYR A 269 -18.93 -24.49 -14.15
CA TYR A 269 -19.80 -25.67 -14.27
C TYR A 269 -20.75 -25.92 -13.10
N SER A 270 -20.50 -25.34 -11.90
CA SER A 270 -21.40 -25.50 -10.77
C SER A 270 -22.57 -24.51 -10.82
N ALA A 271 -23.79 -25.02 -10.73
CA ALA A 271 -24.98 -24.18 -10.66
C ALA A 271 -25.06 -23.35 -9.36
N THR A 272 -24.38 -23.78 -8.30
CA THR A 272 -24.38 -23.11 -6.99
C THR A 272 -23.17 -22.21 -6.76
N ALA A 273 -22.25 -22.08 -7.74
CA ALA A 273 -20.96 -21.41 -7.60
C ALA A 273 -21.05 -20.02 -6.96
N VAL A 274 -22.01 -19.18 -7.39
CA VAL A 274 -22.18 -17.82 -6.85
C VAL A 274 -22.51 -17.87 -5.36
N ASN A 275 -23.47 -18.72 -4.95
CA ASN A 275 -23.88 -18.85 -3.56
C ASN A 275 -22.75 -19.41 -2.67
N ASP A 276 -22.03 -20.40 -3.16
CA ASP A 276 -20.95 -21.06 -2.42
C ASP A 276 -19.76 -20.10 -2.25
N ILE A 277 -19.40 -19.34 -3.29
CA ILE A 277 -18.37 -18.30 -3.21
C ILE A 277 -18.79 -17.18 -2.25
N MET A 278 -20.03 -16.70 -2.32
CA MET A 278 -20.52 -15.68 -1.41
C MET A 278 -20.58 -16.14 0.06
N LYS A 279 -20.89 -17.43 0.29
CA LYS A 279 -20.81 -18.03 1.63
C LYS A 279 -19.37 -18.00 2.16
N LYS A 280 -18.39 -18.37 1.32
CA LYS A 280 -16.97 -18.32 1.69
C LYS A 280 -16.51 -16.86 1.93
N PHE A 281 -16.86 -15.93 1.06
CA PHE A 281 -16.52 -14.51 1.24
C PHE A 281 -17.11 -13.93 2.53
N THR A 282 -18.32 -14.37 2.92
CA THR A 282 -18.92 -13.98 4.21
C THR A 282 -18.05 -14.46 5.38
N SER A 283 -17.60 -15.72 5.34
CA SER A 283 -16.73 -16.24 6.38
C SER A 283 -15.36 -15.52 6.43
N MET A 284 -14.84 -15.06 5.29
CA MET A 284 -13.60 -14.26 5.27
C MET A 284 -13.84 -12.82 5.73
N TYR A 285 -14.99 -12.22 5.42
CA TYR A 285 -15.40 -10.93 5.97
C TYR A 285 -15.40 -10.93 7.50
N ASP A 286 -15.90 -11.99 8.12
CA ASP A 286 -15.92 -12.19 9.58
C ASP A 286 -14.49 -12.33 10.18
N LEU A 287 -13.50 -12.68 9.35
CA LEU A 287 -12.08 -12.70 9.69
C LEU A 287 -11.35 -11.38 9.42
N GLY A 288 -12.08 -10.32 9.01
CA GLY A 288 -11.54 -8.97 8.83
C GLY A 288 -11.22 -8.57 7.38
N PHE A 289 -11.37 -9.46 6.39
CA PHE A 289 -11.14 -9.08 5.00
C PHE A 289 -12.23 -8.15 4.48
N ARG A 290 -11.82 -7.13 3.70
CA ARG A 290 -12.71 -6.13 3.07
C ARG A 290 -12.52 -6.04 1.56
N GLN A 291 -11.77 -6.99 0.98
CA GLN A 291 -11.63 -7.14 -0.47
C GLN A 291 -11.40 -8.59 -0.83
N PHE A 292 -11.96 -9.01 -1.97
CA PHE A 292 -11.91 -10.39 -2.44
C PHE A 292 -11.41 -10.48 -3.87
N ALA A 293 -10.84 -11.64 -4.23
CA ALA A 293 -10.47 -11.98 -5.58
C ALA A 293 -10.95 -13.39 -5.94
N ILE A 294 -11.14 -13.62 -7.24
CA ILE A 294 -11.41 -14.94 -7.83
C ILE A 294 -10.25 -15.27 -8.77
N PHE A 295 -9.52 -16.33 -8.45
CA PHE A 295 -8.47 -16.85 -9.30
C PHE A 295 -9.02 -18.02 -10.10
N ALA A 296 -9.25 -17.82 -11.40
CA ALA A 296 -9.66 -18.85 -12.35
C ALA A 296 -8.51 -19.19 -13.33
N ASP A 297 -7.29 -18.84 -12.97
CA ASP A 297 -6.08 -19.28 -13.65
C ASP A 297 -5.84 -20.78 -13.43
N ASP A 298 -5.07 -21.42 -14.32
CA ASP A 298 -4.69 -22.83 -14.26
C ASP A 298 -5.88 -23.83 -14.24
N VAL A 299 -7.02 -23.44 -14.84
CA VAL A 299 -8.20 -24.28 -15.01
C VAL A 299 -8.58 -24.37 -16.50
N ALA A 300 -9.60 -25.18 -16.84
CA ALA A 300 -10.04 -25.32 -18.19
C ALA A 300 -10.39 -23.99 -18.85
N VAL A 301 -9.86 -23.75 -20.05
CA VAL A 301 -10.18 -22.56 -20.84
C VAL A 301 -11.50 -22.78 -21.57
N PRO A 302 -12.48 -21.86 -21.47
CA PRO A 302 -13.75 -22.00 -22.18
C PRO A 302 -13.55 -21.86 -23.68
N ASN A 303 -14.19 -22.73 -24.46
CA ASN A 303 -14.09 -22.78 -25.91
C ASN A 303 -15.35 -22.29 -26.66
N ASP A 304 -16.47 -22.21 -25.96
CA ASP A 304 -17.75 -21.76 -26.52
C ASP A 304 -18.24 -20.46 -25.87
N ASP A 305 -19.02 -19.71 -26.62
CA ASP A 305 -19.50 -18.39 -26.20
C ASP A 305 -20.41 -18.48 -24.96
N ALA A 306 -21.18 -19.54 -24.81
CA ALA A 306 -22.08 -19.71 -23.69
C ALA A 306 -21.30 -19.87 -22.37
N THR A 307 -20.25 -20.68 -22.37
CA THR A 307 -19.39 -20.85 -21.18
C THR A 307 -18.56 -19.59 -20.90
N MET A 308 -18.09 -18.86 -21.91
CA MET A 308 -17.42 -17.59 -21.78
C MET A 308 -18.35 -16.57 -21.12
N GLN A 309 -19.57 -16.40 -21.64
CA GLN A 309 -20.56 -15.48 -21.09
C GLN A 309 -20.99 -15.89 -19.68
N LEU A 310 -21.22 -17.17 -19.43
CA LEU A 310 -21.57 -17.67 -18.10
C LEU A 310 -20.50 -17.34 -17.05
N THR A 311 -19.21 -17.37 -17.41
CA THR A 311 -18.12 -16.96 -16.53
C THR A 311 -18.26 -15.47 -16.16
N ALA A 312 -18.46 -14.61 -17.15
CA ALA A 312 -18.64 -13.17 -16.94
C ALA A 312 -19.89 -12.86 -16.09
N ASP A 313 -21.02 -13.53 -16.39
CA ASP A 313 -22.29 -13.36 -15.68
C ASP A 313 -22.15 -13.74 -14.20
N ARG A 314 -21.44 -14.83 -13.89
CA ARG A 314 -21.22 -15.27 -12.49
C ARG A 314 -20.31 -14.32 -11.71
N VAL A 315 -19.22 -13.88 -12.32
CA VAL A 315 -18.34 -12.87 -11.70
C VAL A 315 -19.13 -11.58 -11.45
N GLY A 316 -19.93 -11.15 -12.44
CA GLY A 316 -20.81 -10.00 -12.29
C GLY A 316 -21.89 -10.17 -11.21
N ALA A 317 -22.47 -11.37 -11.10
CA ALA A 317 -23.46 -11.69 -10.06
C ALA A 317 -22.82 -11.66 -8.65
N ILE A 318 -21.57 -12.16 -8.50
CA ILE A 318 -20.82 -12.09 -7.24
C ILE A 318 -20.56 -10.63 -6.87
N GLN A 319 -20.11 -9.79 -7.80
CA GLN A 319 -19.89 -8.36 -7.54
C GLN A 319 -21.19 -7.67 -7.07
N LYS A 320 -22.29 -7.90 -7.75
CA LYS A 320 -23.61 -7.36 -7.36
C LYS A 320 -24.05 -7.86 -5.97
N ALA A 321 -23.80 -9.13 -5.67
CA ALA A 321 -24.11 -9.70 -4.35
C ALA A 321 -23.26 -9.09 -3.23
N ILE A 322 -22.00 -8.77 -3.48
CA ILE A 322 -21.12 -8.02 -2.57
C ILE A 322 -21.71 -6.65 -2.29
N GLU A 323 -22.08 -5.90 -3.33
CA GLU A 323 -22.64 -4.56 -3.21
C GLU A 323 -23.95 -4.58 -2.42
N ALA A 324 -24.84 -5.49 -2.75
CA ALA A 324 -26.13 -5.64 -2.06
C ALA A 324 -25.98 -6.02 -0.58
N LYS A 325 -24.93 -6.76 -0.23
CA LYS A 325 -24.73 -7.25 1.14
C LYS A 325 -24.01 -6.26 2.04
N TRP A 326 -22.97 -5.60 1.56
CA TRP A 326 -22.05 -4.81 2.39
C TRP A 326 -21.98 -3.31 2.04
N ASN A 327 -22.39 -2.93 0.82
CA ASN A 327 -22.22 -1.56 0.32
C ASN A 327 -23.55 -0.82 0.20
N THR A 328 -24.47 -1.07 1.13
CA THR A 328 -25.78 -0.43 1.15
C THR A 328 -25.68 1.04 1.52
N ALA A 329 -26.69 1.84 1.15
CA ALA A 329 -26.74 3.26 1.51
C ALA A 329 -26.66 3.43 3.04
N GLY A 330 -25.70 4.25 3.50
CA GLY A 330 -25.45 4.51 4.93
C GLY A 330 -24.58 3.45 5.63
N ALA A 331 -24.03 2.47 4.91
CA ALA A 331 -23.06 1.55 5.48
C ALA A 331 -21.83 2.31 5.99
N ASN A 332 -21.30 1.88 7.13
CA ASN A 332 -20.04 2.43 7.63
C ASN A 332 -18.92 2.15 6.60
N PRO A 333 -18.15 3.15 6.16
CA PRO A 333 -17.06 2.96 5.20
C PRO A 333 -16.06 1.86 5.58
N ALA A 334 -15.81 1.66 6.88
CA ALA A 334 -14.92 0.60 7.39
C ALA A 334 -15.48 -0.82 7.18
N ASP A 335 -16.80 -0.96 7.01
CA ASP A 335 -17.49 -2.22 6.83
C ASP A 335 -17.82 -2.53 5.36
N THR A 336 -17.57 -1.58 4.45
CA THR A 336 -17.78 -1.79 3.02
C THR A 336 -16.74 -2.73 2.44
N VAL A 337 -17.12 -3.45 1.37
CA VAL A 337 -16.26 -4.37 0.64
C VAL A 337 -15.90 -3.75 -0.70
N LYS A 338 -14.59 -3.64 -0.98
CA LYS A 338 -14.12 -3.13 -2.25
C LYS A 338 -14.50 -4.07 -3.40
N ALA A 339 -14.54 -3.53 -4.61
CA ALA A 339 -14.81 -4.32 -5.80
C ALA A 339 -13.83 -5.49 -5.95
N ILE A 340 -14.36 -6.61 -6.46
CA ILE A 340 -13.59 -7.84 -6.61
C ILE A 340 -12.51 -7.71 -7.68
N ARG A 341 -11.51 -8.57 -7.54
CA ARG A 341 -10.47 -8.77 -8.55
C ARG A 341 -10.67 -10.13 -9.20
N PHE A 342 -10.40 -10.21 -10.46
CA PHE A 342 -10.60 -11.44 -11.22
C PHE A 342 -9.36 -11.78 -12.06
N THR A 343 -8.77 -12.93 -11.83
CA THR A 343 -7.78 -13.53 -12.72
C THR A 343 -8.50 -14.55 -13.59
N PRO A 344 -8.73 -14.27 -14.87
CA PRO A 344 -9.47 -15.16 -15.75
C PRO A 344 -8.62 -16.36 -16.23
N GLN A 345 -9.27 -17.34 -16.87
CA GLN A 345 -8.61 -18.50 -17.45
C GLN A 345 -7.60 -18.12 -18.53
N ILE A 346 -7.94 -17.09 -19.33
CA ILE A 346 -7.02 -16.48 -20.30
C ILE A 346 -6.45 -15.20 -19.67
N TYR A 347 -5.57 -15.34 -18.68
CA TYR A 347 -4.91 -14.20 -18.05
C TYR A 347 -3.67 -13.70 -18.80
N CYS A 348 -3.28 -14.40 -19.87
CA CYS A 348 -2.33 -13.90 -20.87
C CYS A 348 -2.70 -14.43 -22.24
N ARG A 349 -2.20 -13.75 -23.28
CA ARG A 349 -2.51 -14.11 -24.67
C ARG A 349 -2.08 -15.53 -25.02
N GLY A 350 -0.99 -16.02 -24.44
CA GLY A 350 -0.47 -17.37 -24.71
C GLY A 350 -1.38 -18.51 -24.26
N PHE A 351 -2.39 -18.26 -23.42
CA PHE A 351 -3.39 -19.28 -23.03
C PHE A 351 -4.61 -19.33 -23.95
N ALA A 352 -4.76 -18.37 -24.86
CA ALA A 352 -5.79 -18.46 -25.91
C ALA A 352 -5.32 -19.39 -27.02
N GLY A 353 -6.18 -20.33 -27.43
CA GLY A 353 -5.90 -21.25 -28.56
C GLY A 353 -5.91 -20.56 -29.93
N SER A 354 -6.51 -19.37 -30.02
CA SER A 354 -6.53 -18.51 -31.20
C SER A 354 -6.83 -17.07 -30.85
N GLU A 355 -6.57 -16.16 -31.81
CA GLU A 355 -6.95 -14.73 -31.69
C GLU A 355 -8.47 -14.58 -31.57
N ASP A 356 -9.24 -15.36 -32.33
CA ASP A 356 -10.70 -15.35 -32.25
C ASP A 356 -11.19 -15.76 -30.85
N GLN A 357 -10.65 -16.83 -30.27
CA GLN A 357 -11.00 -17.23 -28.90
C GLN A 357 -10.66 -16.14 -27.88
N PHE A 358 -9.49 -15.52 -28.01
CA PHE A 358 -9.09 -14.39 -27.16
C PHE A 358 -10.11 -13.26 -27.23
N ASN A 359 -10.45 -12.82 -28.44
CA ASN A 359 -11.36 -11.70 -28.66
C ASN A 359 -12.78 -11.99 -28.16
N ARG A 360 -13.31 -13.20 -28.40
CA ARG A 360 -14.63 -13.63 -27.90
C ARG A 360 -14.66 -13.68 -26.37
N PHE A 361 -13.61 -14.21 -25.76
CA PHE A 361 -13.51 -14.28 -24.30
C PHE A 361 -13.49 -12.91 -23.66
N PHE A 362 -12.63 -12.00 -24.11
CA PHE A 362 -12.57 -10.64 -23.56
C PHE A 362 -13.81 -9.80 -23.89
N LYS A 363 -14.49 -10.07 -25.02
CA LYS A 363 -15.81 -9.51 -25.30
C LYS A 363 -16.85 -9.95 -24.26
N ALA A 364 -16.86 -11.22 -23.87
CA ALA A 364 -17.73 -11.69 -22.79
C ALA A 364 -17.36 -11.01 -21.45
N LEU A 365 -16.07 -10.94 -21.09
CA LEU A 365 -15.64 -10.27 -19.85
C LEU A 365 -16.01 -8.78 -19.80
N SER A 366 -16.09 -8.11 -20.95
CA SER A 366 -16.47 -6.68 -21.00
C SER A 366 -17.93 -6.42 -20.59
N THR A 367 -18.74 -7.46 -20.42
CA THR A 367 -20.12 -7.37 -19.91
C THR A 367 -20.20 -7.35 -18.38
N MET A 368 -19.08 -7.62 -17.68
CA MET A 368 -19.02 -7.50 -16.22
C MET A 368 -19.20 -6.05 -15.75
N PRO A 369 -19.58 -5.81 -14.48
CA PRO A 369 -19.55 -4.48 -13.89
C PRO A 369 -18.18 -3.81 -14.07
N SER A 370 -18.19 -2.53 -14.47
CA SER A 370 -16.96 -1.78 -14.82
C SER A 370 -15.98 -1.58 -13.66
N ASN A 371 -16.42 -1.79 -12.42
CA ASN A 371 -15.58 -1.73 -11.23
C ASN A 371 -14.83 -3.04 -10.92
N VAL A 372 -15.14 -4.16 -11.61
CA VAL A 372 -14.39 -5.41 -11.50
C VAL A 372 -13.01 -5.23 -12.16
N THR A 373 -11.94 -5.44 -11.37
CA THR A 373 -10.57 -5.37 -11.90
C THR A 373 -10.14 -6.73 -12.43
N VAL A 374 -9.73 -6.79 -13.70
CA VAL A 374 -9.21 -8.01 -14.33
C VAL A 374 -7.69 -7.98 -14.30
N TYR A 375 -7.08 -9.05 -13.78
CA TYR A 375 -5.63 -9.24 -13.86
C TYR A 375 -5.25 -9.89 -15.20
N TYR A 376 -4.33 -9.24 -15.90
CA TYR A 376 -3.83 -9.67 -17.18
C TYR A 376 -2.33 -9.42 -17.29
N THR A 377 -1.54 -10.43 -17.67
CA THR A 377 -0.08 -10.35 -17.69
C THR A 377 0.53 -10.02 -19.05
N GLY A 378 -0.29 -9.81 -20.08
CA GLY A 378 0.17 -9.46 -21.43
C GLY A 378 0.33 -10.66 -22.38
N GLY A 379 1.40 -10.68 -23.17
CA GLY A 379 1.62 -11.70 -24.20
C GLY A 379 1.84 -13.10 -23.64
N GLY A 380 2.49 -13.21 -22.50
CA GLY A 380 2.79 -14.47 -21.80
C GLY A 380 2.63 -14.32 -20.30
N VAL A 381 2.88 -15.40 -19.56
CA VAL A 381 2.88 -15.41 -18.07
C VAL A 381 3.89 -14.39 -17.54
N TRP A 382 5.05 -14.32 -18.20
CA TRP A 382 6.08 -13.32 -17.97
C TRP A 382 6.10 -12.35 -19.14
N SER A 383 5.68 -11.12 -18.93
CA SER A 383 5.70 -10.07 -19.96
C SER A 383 6.39 -8.84 -19.42
N VAL A 384 7.20 -8.20 -20.25
CA VAL A 384 7.74 -6.89 -19.95
C VAL A 384 6.59 -5.88 -20.10
N PRO A 385 6.36 -4.99 -19.13
CA PRO A 385 5.40 -3.89 -19.32
C PRO A 385 5.83 -3.04 -20.52
N ASN A 386 4.88 -2.77 -21.43
CA ASN A 386 5.11 -1.89 -22.57
C ASN A 386 4.97 -0.42 -22.15
#